data_6d8a391cb1fcf6fc67a02e97f748fa06
#
_entry.id   6d8a391cb1fcf6fc67a02e97f748fa06
#
_cell.length_a   1.000
_cell.length_b   1.000
_cell.length_c   1.000
_cell.angle_alpha   90.00
_cell.angle_beta   90.00
_cell.angle_gamma   90.00
#
_symmetry.space_group_name_H-M   'P 1'
#
loop_
_entity.id
_entity.type
_entity.pdbx_description
1 polymer ?
#
loop_
_entity_poly.entity_id
_entity_poly.type
_entity_poly.pdbx_seq_one_letter_code
_entity_poly.pdbx_strand_id
1 'polypeptide(L)'
;MVPRFNAEGEISPETLPLIVAGTLENTLVSTRTEKEYGVKTNYASGGEELRSPRVAPGDLKEDEILGKIDKGVYLSNLHYLNWSDRLGGRITGMTRYACFYVENGKIIAPIDNMRFDDTIYNMFGNELNAVTDFDQLI
;
A
#
# COMPACT_ATOMS: atom_id res chain seq x y z
N MET A 1 -14.04 4.33 10.24
CA MET A 1 -13.76 3.47 11.42
C MET A 1 -14.07 2.03 11.06
N VAL A 2 -13.13 1.11 11.16
CA VAL A 2 -13.33 -0.30 10.87
C VAL A 2 -13.82 -1.01 12.14
N PRO A 3 -14.89 -1.82 12.10
CA PRO A 3 -15.33 -2.58 13.25
C PRO A 3 -14.21 -3.50 13.77
N ARG A 4 -14.07 -3.62 15.09
CA ARG A 4 -13.07 -4.50 15.72
C ARG A 4 -13.48 -5.99 15.71
N PHE A 5 -14.63 -6.32 15.22
CA PHE A 5 -15.12 -7.68 15.08
C PHE A 5 -15.39 -8.02 13.61
N ASN A 6 -15.20 -9.28 13.27
CA ASN A 6 -15.51 -9.83 11.95
C ASN A 6 -17.00 -10.16 11.84
N ALA A 7 -17.43 -10.74 10.71
CA ALA A 7 -18.82 -11.13 10.48
C ALA A 7 -19.29 -12.27 11.43
N GLU A 8 -18.38 -13.04 11.96
CA GLU A 8 -18.59 -14.11 12.92
C GLU A 8 -18.69 -13.62 14.37
N GLY A 9 -18.52 -12.29 14.60
CA GLY A 9 -18.55 -11.68 15.92
C GLY A 9 -17.24 -11.82 16.72
N GLU A 10 -16.18 -12.31 16.10
CA GLU A 10 -14.87 -12.48 16.73
C GLU A 10 -14.07 -11.18 16.73
N ILE A 11 -13.36 -10.91 17.81
CA ILE A 11 -12.61 -9.66 17.98
C ILE A 11 -11.22 -9.80 17.39
N SER A 12 -10.96 -9.06 16.32
CA SER A 12 -9.63 -8.95 15.73
C SER A 12 -8.66 -8.14 16.61
N PRO A 13 -7.35 -8.37 16.54
CA PRO A 13 -6.36 -7.54 17.20
C PRO A 13 -6.48 -6.08 16.71
N GLU A 14 -6.10 -5.14 17.55
CA GLU A 14 -6.15 -3.71 17.20
C GLU A 14 -5.24 -3.39 16.00
N THR A 15 -4.08 -4.01 15.99
CA THR A 15 -3.12 -3.96 14.88
C THR A 15 -2.55 -5.35 14.63
N LEU A 16 -2.30 -5.68 13.38
CA LEU A 16 -1.63 -6.91 12.97
C LEU A 16 -0.52 -6.54 12.00
N PRO A 17 0.75 -6.54 12.42
CA PRO A 17 1.86 -6.28 11.53
C PRO A 17 1.99 -7.43 10.53
N LEU A 18 1.83 -7.15 9.24
CA LEU A 18 1.96 -8.16 8.18
C LEU A 18 3.39 -8.21 7.66
N ILE A 19 3.97 -7.05 7.38
CA ILE A 19 5.34 -6.92 6.87
C ILE A 19 6.10 -5.96 7.78
N VAL A 20 7.24 -6.41 8.29
CA VAL A 20 8.14 -5.61 9.14
C VAL A 20 9.54 -5.64 8.54
N ALA A 21 10.08 -4.46 8.26
CA ALA A 21 11.41 -4.31 7.64
C ALA A 21 11.60 -5.20 6.40
N GLY A 22 10.57 -5.30 5.55
CA GLY A 22 10.59 -6.10 4.33
C GLY A 22 10.35 -7.61 4.53
N THR A 23 10.18 -8.07 5.76
CA THR A 23 9.93 -9.49 6.09
C THR A 23 8.46 -9.71 6.40
N LEU A 24 7.88 -10.78 5.83
CA LEU A 24 6.52 -11.23 6.16
C LEU A 24 6.51 -11.83 7.57
N GLU A 25 5.85 -11.15 8.50
CA GLU A 25 5.73 -11.57 9.89
C GLU A 25 4.45 -12.36 10.16
N ASN A 26 3.34 -11.91 9.58
CA ASN A 26 2.05 -12.56 9.75
C ASN A 26 1.30 -12.65 8.43
N THR A 27 0.45 -13.66 8.33
CA THR A 27 -0.60 -13.77 7.31
C THR A 27 -1.95 -13.53 7.93
N LEU A 28 -2.96 -13.23 7.12
CA LEU A 28 -4.34 -13.18 7.60
C LEU A 28 -4.85 -14.61 7.76
N VAL A 29 -5.28 -14.97 8.96
CA VAL A 29 -5.73 -16.32 9.30
C VAL A 29 -7.10 -16.25 9.96
N SER A 30 -8.11 -16.80 9.31
CA SER A 30 -9.46 -16.93 9.85
C SER A 30 -9.57 -18.12 10.82
N THR A 31 -10.61 -18.13 11.64
CA THR A 31 -10.94 -19.29 12.50
C THR A 31 -11.23 -20.56 11.69
N ARG A 32 -11.69 -20.40 10.45
CA ARG A 32 -11.86 -21.52 9.53
C ARG A 32 -10.51 -22.14 9.14
N THR A 33 -9.56 -21.30 8.74
CA THR A 33 -8.20 -21.73 8.35
C THR A 33 -7.46 -22.35 9.53
N GLU A 34 -7.64 -21.83 10.76
CA GLU A 34 -7.11 -22.47 11.96
C GLU A 34 -7.62 -23.92 12.12
N LYS A 35 -8.94 -24.13 11.98
CA LYS A 35 -9.54 -25.47 12.09
C LYS A 35 -9.09 -26.42 10.98
N GLU A 36 -8.86 -25.89 9.78
CA GLU A 36 -8.51 -26.68 8.60
C GLU A 36 -7.03 -27.05 8.54
N TYR A 37 -6.14 -26.13 8.93
CA TYR A 37 -4.69 -26.27 8.77
C TYR A 37 -3.90 -26.22 10.09
N GLY A 38 -4.54 -26.00 11.22
CA GLY A 38 -3.87 -25.92 12.52
C GLY A 38 -2.99 -24.67 12.73
N VAL A 39 -3.14 -23.65 11.88
CA VAL A 39 -2.43 -22.37 12.00
C VAL A 39 -3.24 -21.44 12.89
N LYS A 40 -2.62 -20.91 13.94
CA LYS A 40 -3.31 -20.04 14.91
C LYS A 40 -3.99 -18.85 14.23
N THR A 41 -5.29 -18.70 14.49
CA THR A 41 -6.08 -17.58 13.99
C THR A 41 -5.62 -16.24 14.57
N ASN A 42 -5.71 -15.18 13.76
CA ASN A 42 -5.70 -13.80 14.20
C ASN A 42 -7.06 -13.12 13.96
N TYR A 43 -8.09 -13.93 13.83
CA TYR A 43 -9.48 -13.51 13.65
C TYR A 43 -9.70 -12.65 12.40
N ALA A 44 -8.96 -12.94 11.33
CA ALA A 44 -9.23 -12.38 10.01
C ALA A 44 -10.65 -12.75 9.55
N SER A 45 -11.23 -11.96 8.66
CA SER A 45 -12.50 -12.30 8.03
C SER A 45 -12.43 -13.64 7.30
N GLY A 46 -13.57 -14.29 7.05
CA GLY A 46 -13.60 -15.58 6.35
C GLY A 46 -12.97 -15.57 4.95
N GLY A 47 -12.85 -14.40 4.30
CA GLY A 47 -12.15 -14.23 3.03
C GLY A 47 -10.65 -13.88 3.18
N GLU A 48 -10.16 -13.72 4.39
CA GLU A 48 -8.76 -13.36 4.69
C GLU A 48 -8.27 -12.11 3.94
N GLU A 49 -9.16 -11.13 3.79
CA GLU A 49 -8.92 -9.90 3.06
C GLU A 49 -8.41 -8.78 3.97
N LEU A 50 -7.60 -7.88 3.39
CA LEU A 50 -7.15 -6.66 4.07
C LEU A 50 -8.34 -5.73 4.34
N ARG A 51 -8.61 -5.44 5.62
CA ARG A 51 -9.76 -4.61 6.02
C ARG A 51 -9.42 -3.15 6.20
N SER A 52 -8.21 -2.80 6.51
CA SER A 52 -7.74 -1.43 6.70
C SER A 52 -6.22 -1.44 6.65
N PRO A 53 -5.62 -1.68 5.47
CA PRO A 53 -4.17 -1.68 5.36
C PRO A 53 -3.60 -0.30 5.67
N ARG A 54 -2.49 -0.27 6.37
CA ARG A 54 -1.75 0.94 6.70
C ARG A 54 -0.27 0.71 6.44
N VAL A 55 0.37 1.64 5.76
CA VAL A 55 1.83 1.74 5.70
C VAL A 55 2.27 2.61 6.88
N ALA A 56 3.25 2.14 7.65
CA ALA A 56 3.78 2.94 8.75
C ALA A 56 4.39 4.26 8.20
N PRO A 57 4.21 5.40 8.89
CA PRO A 57 4.83 6.64 8.47
C PRO A 57 6.36 6.52 8.52
N GLY A 58 7.03 7.22 7.61
CA GLY A 58 8.48 7.38 7.58
C GLY A 58 8.92 8.68 8.24
N ASP A 59 9.90 9.32 7.65
CA ASP A 59 10.52 10.54 8.16
C ASP A 59 10.53 11.72 7.16
N LEU A 60 10.03 11.50 5.94
CA LEU A 60 10.01 12.53 4.89
C LEU A 60 8.92 13.57 5.18
N LYS A 61 9.31 14.82 5.33
CA LYS A 61 8.37 15.93 5.55
C LYS A 61 7.71 16.36 4.25
N GLU A 62 6.49 16.90 4.36
CA GLU A 62 5.69 17.31 3.20
C GLU A 62 6.41 18.35 2.33
N ASP A 63 7.05 19.33 2.94
CA ASP A 63 7.78 20.38 2.26
C ASP A 63 9.09 19.91 1.60
N GLU A 64 9.59 18.74 1.95
CA GLU A 64 10.79 18.14 1.38
C GLU A 64 10.50 17.22 0.17
N ILE A 65 9.25 16.81 -0.06
CA ILE A 65 8.87 15.81 -1.08
C ILE A 65 9.44 16.19 -2.46
N LEU A 66 9.12 17.39 -2.93
CA LEU A 66 9.58 17.81 -4.26
C LEU A 66 11.11 17.91 -4.33
N GLY A 67 11.75 18.37 -3.28
CA GLY A 67 13.21 18.48 -3.20
C GLY A 67 13.97 17.16 -3.31
N LYS A 68 13.31 16.03 -3.02
CA LYS A 68 13.89 14.70 -3.20
C LYS A 68 13.80 14.17 -4.63
N ILE A 69 13.09 14.87 -5.51
CA ILE A 69 12.89 14.45 -6.90
C ILE A 69 13.83 15.27 -7.80
N ASP A 70 14.94 14.65 -8.24
CA ASP A 70 15.83 15.27 -9.23
C ASP A 70 15.13 15.34 -10.60
N LYS A 71 14.64 14.20 -11.09
CA LYS A 71 13.83 14.07 -12.30
C LYS A 71 12.79 12.98 -12.13
N GLY A 72 11.53 13.35 -12.29
CA GLY A 72 10.45 12.39 -12.06
C GLY A 72 9.06 12.94 -12.35
N VAL A 73 8.07 12.27 -11.81
CA VAL A 73 6.67 12.68 -11.91
C VAL A 73 6.02 12.71 -10.52
N TYR A 74 5.26 13.75 -10.27
CA TYR A 74 4.36 13.82 -9.14
C TYR A 74 2.99 13.32 -9.56
N LEU A 75 2.44 12.37 -8.82
CA LEU A 75 1.14 11.76 -9.11
C LEU A 75 0.24 11.88 -7.88
N SER A 76 -0.93 12.49 -8.04
CA SER A 76 -1.87 12.61 -6.93
C SER A 76 -2.64 11.32 -6.67
N ASN A 77 -2.97 10.57 -7.71
CA ASN A 77 -3.80 9.36 -7.58
C ASN A 77 -3.44 8.30 -8.61
N LEU A 78 -3.65 7.06 -8.20
CA LEU A 78 -3.69 5.88 -9.08
C LEU A 78 -5.14 5.40 -9.23
N HIS A 79 -5.49 4.92 -10.41
CA HIS A 79 -6.84 4.52 -10.77
C HIS A 79 -6.85 3.29 -11.69
N TYR A 80 -7.98 2.59 -11.77
CA TYR A 80 -8.11 1.34 -12.53
C TYR A 80 -7.05 0.31 -12.19
N LEU A 81 -6.73 0.20 -10.88
CA LEU A 81 -5.77 -0.79 -10.40
C LEU A 81 -6.30 -2.20 -10.61
N ASN A 82 -5.47 -3.05 -11.20
CA ASN A 82 -5.78 -4.46 -11.39
C ASN A 82 -4.51 -5.30 -11.32
N TRP A 83 -4.66 -6.58 -10.97
CA TRP A 83 -3.57 -7.54 -11.04
C TRP A 83 -3.36 -7.97 -12.49
N SER A 84 -2.18 -7.71 -13.05
CA SER A 84 -1.76 -8.28 -14.33
C SER A 84 -1.07 -9.64 -14.14
N ASP A 85 -0.43 -9.87 -13.00
CA ASP A 85 0.08 -11.16 -12.55
C ASP A 85 0.05 -11.23 -11.01
N ARG A 86 -0.83 -12.07 -10.46
CA ARG A 86 -0.97 -12.21 -9.00
C ARG A 86 0.22 -12.90 -8.35
N LEU A 87 0.77 -13.93 -8.99
CA LEU A 87 1.89 -14.68 -8.43
C LEU A 87 3.18 -13.84 -8.41
N GLY A 88 3.41 -13.07 -9.48
CA GLY A 88 4.53 -12.13 -9.56
C GLY A 88 4.28 -10.81 -8.82
N GLY A 89 3.11 -10.63 -8.18
CA GLY A 89 2.76 -9.38 -7.51
C GLY A 89 2.69 -8.18 -8.44
N ARG A 90 2.39 -8.40 -9.75
CA ARG A 90 2.37 -7.35 -10.76
C ARG A 90 1.01 -6.69 -10.84
N ILE A 91 1.01 -5.38 -10.76
CA ILE A 91 -0.18 -4.53 -10.87
C ILE A 91 -0.05 -3.60 -12.07
N THR A 92 -1.18 -3.31 -12.69
CA THR A 92 -1.31 -2.30 -13.73
C THR A 92 -2.37 -1.29 -13.32
N GLY A 93 -2.27 -0.08 -13.85
CA GLY A 93 -3.25 0.96 -13.60
C GLY A 93 -2.97 2.21 -14.42
N MET A 94 -3.69 3.26 -14.09
CA MET A 94 -3.51 4.59 -14.68
C MET A 94 -3.32 5.63 -13.60
N THR A 95 -2.56 6.66 -13.91
CA THR A 95 -2.52 7.88 -13.12
C THR A 95 -3.79 8.70 -13.36
N ARG A 96 -4.18 9.54 -12.40
CA ARG A 96 -5.39 10.35 -12.50
C ARG A 96 -5.24 11.68 -11.77
N TYR A 97 -6.00 12.65 -12.23
CA TYR A 97 -6.08 14.02 -11.71
C TYR A 97 -4.79 14.80 -11.86
N ALA A 98 -4.19 15.28 -10.78
CA ALA A 98 -3.02 16.14 -10.82
C ALA A 98 -1.74 15.30 -11.05
N CYS A 99 -1.24 15.34 -12.27
CA CYS A 99 0.00 14.70 -12.67
C CYS A 99 0.95 15.78 -13.20
N PHE A 100 2.17 15.82 -12.68
CA PHE A 100 3.14 16.86 -13.04
C PHE A 100 4.51 16.25 -13.30
N TYR A 101 5.22 16.80 -14.30
CA TYR A 101 6.63 16.57 -14.47
C TYR A 101 7.43 17.46 -13.49
N VAL A 102 8.36 16.81 -12.79
CA VAL A 102 9.22 17.45 -11.78
C VAL A 102 10.67 17.34 -12.22
N GLU A 103 11.42 18.43 -12.12
CA GLU A 103 12.85 18.48 -12.39
C GLU A 103 13.54 19.42 -11.40
N ASN A 104 14.67 18.95 -10.83
CA ASN A 104 15.44 19.68 -9.81
C ASN A 104 14.55 20.19 -8.65
N GLY A 105 13.65 19.37 -8.15
CA GLY A 105 12.75 19.72 -7.04
C GLY A 105 11.64 20.70 -7.39
N LYS A 106 11.38 20.98 -8.67
CA LYS A 106 10.36 21.95 -9.11
C LYS A 106 9.37 21.32 -10.07
N ILE A 107 8.10 21.66 -9.92
CA ILE A 107 7.07 21.33 -10.90
C ILE A 107 7.32 22.17 -12.15
N ILE A 108 7.54 21.50 -13.29
CA ILE A 108 7.85 22.13 -14.58
C ILE A 108 6.60 22.26 -15.45
N ALA A 109 5.80 21.18 -15.55
CA ALA A 109 4.63 21.16 -16.41
C ALA A 109 3.60 20.13 -15.93
N PRO A 110 2.30 20.34 -16.20
CA PRO A 110 1.32 19.27 -16.12
C PRO A 110 1.58 18.23 -17.20
N ILE A 111 1.23 16.99 -16.91
CA ILE A 111 1.31 15.87 -17.87
C ILE A 111 -0.03 15.15 -17.95
N ASP A 112 -0.29 14.52 -19.07
CA ASP A 112 -1.47 13.70 -19.27
C ASP A 112 -1.41 12.43 -18.41
N ASN A 113 -2.58 11.80 -18.24
CA ASN A 113 -2.67 10.53 -17.56
C ASN A 113 -1.83 9.46 -18.27
N MET A 114 -1.08 8.70 -17.48
CA MET A 114 -0.19 7.65 -17.97
C MET A 114 -0.66 6.29 -17.44
N ARG A 115 -0.41 5.26 -18.23
CA ARG A 115 -0.50 3.88 -17.77
C ARG A 115 0.81 3.49 -17.10
N PHE A 116 0.71 2.70 -16.03
CA PHE A 116 1.85 2.03 -15.41
C PHE A 116 1.62 0.54 -15.28
N ASP A 117 2.69 -0.20 -15.19
CA ASP A 117 2.71 -1.64 -14.95
C ASP A 117 4.01 -1.95 -14.19
N ASP A 118 3.88 -2.37 -12.93
CA ASP A 118 5.03 -2.67 -12.07
C ASP A 118 4.65 -3.70 -11.00
N THR A 119 5.63 -4.16 -10.24
CA THR A 119 5.41 -5.07 -9.14
C THR A 119 5.32 -4.34 -7.81
N ILE A 120 4.47 -4.81 -6.91
CA ILE A 120 4.39 -4.30 -5.53
C ILE A 120 5.73 -4.47 -4.80
N TYR A 121 6.54 -5.47 -5.19
CA TYR A 121 7.87 -5.70 -4.62
C TYR A 121 8.87 -4.61 -4.99
N ASN A 122 8.79 -4.07 -6.21
CA ASN A 122 9.58 -2.90 -6.59
C ASN A 122 9.05 -1.65 -5.89
N MET A 123 7.75 -1.37 -6.01
CA MET A 123 7.12 -0.14 -5.50
C MET A 123 7.29 0.04 -3.99
N PHE A 124 7.15 -1.04 -3.20
CA PHE A 124 7.25 -1.02 -1.73
C PHE A 124 8.55 -1.65 -1.19
N GLY A 125 9.47 -2.00 -2.04
CA GLY A 125 10.75 -2.62 -1.68
C GLY A 125 11.92 -1.90 -2.33
N ASN A 126 12.45 -2.46 -3.41
CA ASN A 126 13.72 -2.03 -3.99
C ASN A 126 13.75 -0.57 -4.46
N GLU A 127 12.62 -0.05 -4.95
CA GLU A 127 12.52 1.32 -5.50
C GLU A 127 11.88 2.31 -4.51
N LEU A 128 11.50 1.86 -3.31
CA LEU A 128 10.96 2.74 -2.28
C LEU A 128 12.06 3.59 -1.67
N ASN A 129 12.08 4.87 -2.00
CA ASN A 129 13.11 5.78 -1.49
C ASN A 129 12.76 6.37 -0.12
N ALA A 130 11.50 6.74 0.09
CA ALA A 130 11.04 7.34 1.35
C ALA A 130 9.52 7.21 1.52
N VAL A 131 9.09 7.31 2.75
CA VAL A 131 7.68 7.45 3.15
C VAL A 131 7.55 8.72 3.98
N THR A 132 6.43 9.41 3.85
CA THR A 132 6.16 10.65 4.58
C THR A 132 5.99 10.40 6.08
N ASP A 133 6.22 11.44 6.89
CA ASP A 133 6.08 11.43 8.34
C ASP A 133 4.63 11.61 8.83
N PHE A 134 3.68 11.75 7.93
CA PHE A 134 2.26 11.96 8.24
C PHE A 134 1.36 10.92 7.58
N ASP A 135 0.24 10.64 8.22
CA ASP A 135 -0.85 9.85 7.66
C ASP A 135 -1.86 10.79 6.98
N GLN A 136 -2.14 10.56 5.70
CA GLN A 136 -3.35 11.14 5.08
C GLN A 136 -4.52 10.20 5.36
N LEU A 137 -5.49 10.71 6.11
CA LEU A 137 -6.81 10.07 6.20
C LEU A 137 -7.60 10.45 4.95
N ILE A 138 -7.86 9.48 4.11
CA ILE A 138 -8.73 9.61 2.93
C ILE A 138 -10.16 9.21 3.32
#